data_4fd571daf3ce7821d69ffcc2543bfde3
#
_entry.id   4fd571daf3ce7821d69ffcc2543bfde3
#
_cell.length_a   1.000
_cell.length_b   1.000
_cell.length_c   1.000
_cell.angle_alpha   90.00
_cell.angle_beta   90.00
_cell.angle_gamma   90.00
#
_symmetry.space_group_name_H-M   'P 1'
#
loop_
_entity.id
_entity.type
_entity.pdbx_description
1 polymer ?
#
loop_
_entity_poly.entity_id
_entity_poly.type
_entity_poly.pdbx_seq_one_letter_code
_entity_poly.pdbx_strand_id
1 'polypeptide(L)'
;MLEIVAAKTQPMSRVKKSFFIVKSTIESNQRRMYMSYDKIWLSSPTMHGDELKYMKEAYDTNWMSTVGANINEVEKQICEKVGCKYAVALSAGTAALHLAIKLAGVKRGDKVFCSDMTFDATVNPVVYEGGEPVFIDTEYDTWNMDPVALEKAFEIYPQVKVVVMAHLYGTPGKVGELKAICDKHGATIVEDAAESLGATYKGQQTGTFGKFNCISFNGNKIITGSSGGMLLTDSKEAANKVRKWSTQSRENAPWYQHEELGYNYRMSNVIAGVIRGQIPYLEEHIAQKKAIYMRYKEAFKDLPVSMNPYDKVNSEPNFWLSCLIIDKDAMCKQVRGEKDYCYNSEKGKTCPQEILDELAKVNAEGRPIWKPMHMQPIYRMNGFITKDGNGRARTNAYIAGDALDIGMDIFSRGLCLPSDNKMTVEQQERVIETIKRCFE
;
A
#
# COMPACT_ATOMS: atom_id res chain seq x y z
N MET A 1 53.48 -16.19 24.30
CA MET A 1 54.14 -15.33 23.32
C MET A 1 53.38 -15.46 22.01
N LEU A 2 52.52 -14.52 21.74
CA LEU A 2 51.76 -14.41 20.48
C LEU A 2 52.25 -13.12 19.81
N GLU A 3 52.96 -13.28 18.70
CA GLU A 3 53.40 -12.16 17.87
C GLU A 3 52.23 -11.59 17.09
N ILE A 4 51.96 -10.30 17.30
CA ILE A 4 51.00 -9.52 16.51
C ILE A 4 51.73 -9.02 15.26
N VAL A 5 51.39 -9.59 14.09
CA VAL A 5 51.88 -9.08 12.80
C VAL A 5 51.11 -7.81 12.46
N ALA A 6 51.75 -6.66 12.55
CA ALA A 6 51.25 -5.38 12.13
C ALA A 6 51.25 -5.30 10.59
N ALA A 7 50.09 -5.33 9.97
CA ALA A 7 49.95 -5.04 8.55
C ALA A 7 50.21 -3.55 8.27
N LYS A 8 51.30 -3.24 7.58
CA LYS A 8 51.64 -1.90 7.08
C LYS A 8 50.60 -1.50 6.01
N THR A 9 49.75 -0.53 6.31
CA THR A 9 48.90 0.14 5.31
C THR A 9 49.80 0.99 4.39
N GLN A 10 49.83 0.64 3.12
CA GLN A 10 50.44 1.49 2.09
C GLN A 10 49.66 2.79 1.90
N PRO A 11 50.29 3.94 1.70
CA PRO A 11 49.61 5.20 1.45
C PRO A 11 48.91 5.16 0.07
N MET A 12 47.62 5.47 0.03
CA MET A 12 46.84 5.61 -1.22
C MET A 12 47.56 6.57 -2.20
N SER A 13 47.68 6.16 -3.46
CA SER A 13 48.31 6.97 -4.48
C SER A 13 47.60 8.32 -4.68
N ARG A 14 48.34 9.35 -5.08
CA ARG A 14 47.81 10.71 -5.36
C ARG A 14 46.58 10.69 -6.32
N VAL A 15 46.57 9.78 -7.27
CA VAL A 15 45.46 9.61 -8.25
C VAL A 15 44.20 9.14 -7.55
N LYS A 16 44.25 8.21 -6.61
CA LYS A 16 43.07 7.75 -5.84
C LYS A 16 42.54 8.85 -4.92
N LYS A 17 43.42 9.68 -4.31
CA LYS A 17 42.96 10.84 -3.50
C LYS A 17 42.27 11.91 -4.35
N SER A 18 42.78 12.21 -5.56
CA SER A 18 42.14 13.17 -6.48
C SER A 18 40.77 12.68 -6.97
N PHE A 19 40.66 11.39 -7.27
CA PHE A 19 39.36 10.80 -7.66
C PHE A 19 38.33 10.84 -6.51
N PHE A 20 38.75 10.60 -5.28
CA PHE A 20 37.88 10.66 -4.10
C PHE A 20 37.42 12.11 -3.80
N ILE A 21 38.32 13.09 -3.94
CA ILE A 21 38.01 14.51 -3.74
C ILE A 21 37.06 15.03 -4.85
N VAL A 22 37.31 14.67 -6.11
CA VAL A 22 36.45 15.03 -7.23
C VAL A 22 35.05 14.42 -7.07
N LYS A 23 34.96 13.15 -6.69
CA LYS A 23 33.68 12.48 -6.43
C LYS A 23 32.93 13.12 -5.26
N SER A 24 33.59 13.42 -4.15
CA SER A 24 32.98 14.08 -2.99
C SER A 24 32.56 15.53 -3.29
N THR A 25 33.28 16.24 -4.13
CA THR A 25 32.96 17.62 -4.56
C THR A 25 31.78 17.63 -5.54
N ILE A 26 31.72 16.64 -6.45
CA ILE A 26 30.57 16.46 -7.36
C ILE A 26 29.32 16.10 -6.55
N GLU A 27 29.43 15.15 -5.60
CA GLU A 27 28.32 14.77 -4.70
C GLU A 27 27.88 15.93 -3.81
N SER A 28 28.79 16.77 -3.30
CA SER A 28 28.46 17.95 -2.50
C SER A 28 27.82 19.08 -3.32
N ASN A 29 28.27 19.28 -4.56
CA ASN A 29 27.67 20.26 -5.49
C ASN A 29 26.31 19.79 -6.00
N GLN A 30 26.16 18.49 -6.29
CA GLN A 30 24.86 17.89 -6.57
C GLN A 30 23.91 18.05 -5.38
N ARG A 31 24.31 17.72 -4.16
CA ARG A 31 23.51 17.95 -2.96
C ARG A 31 23.13 19.43 -2.77
N ARG A 32 24.01 20.39 -3.07
CA ARG A 32 23.69 21.83 -3.03
C ARG A 32 22.68 22.24 -4.09
N MET A 33 22.73 21.65 -5.28
CA MET A 33 21.77 21.91 -6.36
C MET A 33 20.39 21.31 -6.03
N TYR A 34 20.36 20.12 -5.38
CA TYR A 34 19.13 19.48 -4.89
C TYR A 34 18.44 20.25 -3.74
N MET A 35 19.17 21.06 -2.97
CA MET A 35 18.61 21.90 -1.90
C MET A 35 17.96 23.20 -2.38
N SER A 36 17.92 23.48 -3.69
CA SER A 36 17.31 24.71 -4.23
C SER A 36 15.79 24.61 -4.41
N TYR A 37 15.23 23.41 -4.37
CA TYR A 37 13.79 23.19 -4.54
C TYR A 37 13.14 22.69 -3.25
N ASP A 38 11.95 23.23 -2.94
CA ASP A 38 11.11 22.67 -1.90
C ASP A 38 10.75 21.21 -2.19
N LYS A 39 10.65 20.40 -1.13
CA LYS A 39 10.33 18.98 -1.24
C LYS A 39 8.92 18.79 -1.78
N ILE A 40 8.80 17.97 -2.81
CA ILE A 40 7.53 17.46 -3.33
C ILE A 40 7.37 16.04 -2.83
N TRP A 41 6.38 15.82 -1.97
CA TRP A 41 6.15 14.51 -1.35
C TRP A 41 5.31 13.59 -2.24
N LEU A 42 5.50 12.29 -2.08
CA LEU A 42 4.63 11.29 -2.70
C LEU A 42 3.20 11.39 -2.14
N SER A 43 3.07 11.36 -0.83
CA SER A 43 1.82 11.55 -0.08
C SER A 43 2.18 11.77 1.38
N SER A 44 2.00 12.98 1.88
CA SER A 44 2.29 13.35 3.26
C SER A 44 1.03 13.74 4.02
N PRO A 45 1.03 13.73 5.36
CA PRO A 45 -0.11 14.19 6.14
C PRO A 45 -0.51 15.63 5.79
N THR A 46 -1.81 15.89 5.69
CA THR A 46 -2.36 17.24 5.55
C THR A 46 -3.18 17.56 6.79
N MET A 47 -2.74 18.52 7.58
CA MET A 47 -3.40 18.93 8.84
C MET A 47 -4.28 20.15 8.61
N HIS A 48 -5.42 20.20 9.31
CA HIS A 48 -6.44 21.24 9.18
C HIS A 48 -6.58 22.09 10.44
N GLY A 49 -6.03 21.65 11.58
CA GLY A 49 -6.07 22.35 12.86
C GLY A 49 -7.05 21.76 13.88
N ASP A 50 -8.14 21.13 13.43
CA ASP A 50 -9.12 20.46 14.31
C ASP A 50 -8.51 19.28 15.07
N GLU A 51 -7.47 18.66 14.52
CA GLU A 51 -6.73 17.58 15.16
C GLU A 51 -6.18 17.99 16.51
N LEU A 52 -5.60 19.20 16.60
CA LEU A 52 -5.05 19.74 17.86
C LEU A 52 -6.13 19.93 18.92
N LYS A 53 -7.35 20.34 18.53
CA LYS A 53 -8.49 20.49 19.43
C LYS A 53 -8.82 19.16 20.12
N TYR A 54 -8.94 18.07 19.33
CA TYR A 54 -9.31 16.77 19.87
C TYR A 54 -8.16 16.07 20.62
N MET A 55 -6.91 16.33 20.23
CA MET A 55 -5.74 15.90 21.01
C MET A 55 -5.72 16.62 22.37
N LYS A 56 -5.97 17.94 22.38
CA LYS A 56 -6.03 18.73 23.61
C LYS A 56 -7.18 18.30 24.50
N GLU A 57 -8.35 17.96 23.96
CA GLU A 57 -9.48 17.41 24.70
C GLU A 57 -9.09 16.12 25.44
N ALA A 58 -8.39 15.19 24.78
CA ALA A 58 -7.89 13.97 25.41
C ALA A 58 -6.90 14.28 26.54
N TYR A 59 -6.02 15.25 26.37
CA TYR A 59 -5.05 15.71 27.36
C TYR A 59 -5.75 16.36 28.57
N ASP A 60 -6.62 17.33 28.33
CA ASP A 60 -7.29 18.11 29.41
C ASP A 60 -8.21 17.24 30.27
N THR A 61 -8.83 16.23 29.67
CA THR A 61 -9.71 15.29 30.36
C THR A 61 -8.99 14.07 30.95
N ASN A 62 -7.66 13.99 30.78
CA ASN A 62 -6.80 12.89 31.20
C ASN A 62 -7.17 11.52 30.61
N TRP A 63 -7.81 11.49 29.42
CA TRP A 63 -8.07 10.27 28.67
C TRP A 63 -6.93 9.96 27.68
N MET A 64 -5.70 9.94 28.20
CA MET A 64 -4.47 9.65 27.48
C MET A 64 -4.18 8.14 27.41
N SER A 65 -5.18 7.35 27.00
CA SER A 65 -5.13 5.89 27.01
C SER A 65 -5.82 5.30 25.77
N THR A 66 -6.08 4.00 25.77
CA THR A 66 -6.80 3.28 24.72
C THR A 66 -8.32 3.24 24.97
N VAL A 67 -8.83 4.16 25.77
CA VAL A 67 -10.25 4.39 26.06
C VAL A 67 -10.49 5.90 26.01
N GLY A 68 -11.62 6.34 25.47
CA GLY A 68 -12.00 7.75 25.46
C GLY A 68 -13.02 8.12 24.39
N ALA A 69 -13.50 9.36 24.48
CA ALA A 69 -14.57 9.86 23.61
C ALA A 69 -14.18 9.91 22.14
N ASN A 70 -12.92 10.24 21.81
CA ASN A 70 -12.47 10.31 20.42
C ASN A 70 -12.56 8.95 19.72
N ILE A 71 -12.23 7.85 20.42
CA ILE A 71 -12.32 6.50 19.87
C ILE A 71 -13.78 6.18 19.51
N ASN A 72 -14.72 6.44 20.43
CA ASN A 72 -16.13 6.17 20.20
C ASN A 72 -16.68 6.98 19.04
N GLU A 73 -16.29 8.26 18.97
CA GLU A 73 -16.75 9.17 17.91
C GLU A 73 -16.19 8.78 16.53
N VAL A 74 -14.91 8.39 16.46
CA VAL A 74 -14.31 7.94 15.20
C VAL A 74 -14.96 6.63 14.72
N GLU A 75 -15.21 5.65 15.62
CA GLU A 75 -15.92 4.42 15.27
C GLU A 75 -17.32 4.75 14.67
N LYS A 76 -18.05 5.67 15.31
CA LYS A 76 -19.38 6.12 14.85
C LYS A 76 -19.29 6.81 13.47
N GLN A 77 -18.44 7.82 13.34
CA GLN A 77 -18.28 8.60 12.09
C GLN A 77 -17.86 7.73 10.91
N ILE A 78 -16.98 6.76 11.14
CA ILE A 78 -16.59 5.80 10.09
C ILE A 78 -17.76 4.88 9.73
N CYS A 79 -18.53 4.37 10.68
CA CYS A 79 -19.74 3.59 10.36
C CYS A 79 -20.71 4.39 9.49
N GLU A 80 -20.96 5.65 9.82
CA GLU A 80 -21.84 6.54 9.06
C GLU A 80 -21.26 6.83 7.65
N LYS A 81 -19.94 7.06 7.57
CA LYS A 81 -19.26 7.41 6.31
C LYS A 81 -19.21 6.25 5.32
N VAL A 82 -18.88 5.03 5.78
CA VAL A 82 -18.72 3.86 4.92
C VAL A 82 -19.98 3.03 4.77
N GLY A 83 -20.97 3.20 5.64
CA GLY A 83 -22.23 2.46 5.61
C GLY A 83 -22.15 1.06 6.22
N CYS A 84 -21.28 0.81 7.20
CA CYS A 84 -21.22 -0.44 7.95
C CYS A 84 -21.87 -0.31 9.33
N LYS A 85 -22.27 -1.46 9.94
CA LYS A 85 -22.93 -1.43 11.26
C LYS A 85 -21.96 -1.26 12.43
N TYR A 86 -20.77 -1.80 12.34
CA TYR A 86 -19.78 -1.80 13.41
C TYR A 86 -18.39 -1.50 12.87
N ALA A 87 -17.71 -0.62 13.58
CA ALA A 87 -16.30 -0.31 13.39
C ALA A 87 -15.55 -0.54 14.70
N VAL A 88 -14.34 -1.05 14.65
CA VAL A 88 -13.49 -1.26 15.83
C VAL A 88 -12.13 -0.62 15.58
N ALA A 89 -11.86 0.46 16.30
CA ALA A 89 -10.63 1.22 16.19
C ALA A 89 -9.43 0.44 16.77
N LEU A 90 -8.38 0.30 15.96
CA LEU A 90 -7.19 -0.49 16.25
C LEU A 90 -5.90 0.32 16.03
N SER A 91 -4.79 -0.17 16.54
CA SER A 91 -3.50 0.51 16.51
C SER A 91 -2.89 0.67 15.11
N ALA A 92 -3.29 -0.17 14.15
CA ALA A 92 -2.81 -0.16 12.77
C ALA A 92 -3.77 -0.91 11.84
N GLY A 93 -3.70 -0.64 10.52
CA GLY A 93 -4.38 -1.45 9.50
C GLY A 93 -3.95 -2.92 9.53
N THR A 94 -2.66 -3.18 9.76
CA THR A 94 -2.13 -4.56 9.94
C THR A 94 -2.78 -5.27 11.13
N ALA A 95 -3.03 -4.58 12.24
CA ALA A 95 -3.74 -5.14 13.38
C ALA A 95 -5.20 -5.47 13.04
N ALA A 96 -5.86 -4.64 12.21
CA ALA A 96 -7.20 -4.90 11.73
C ALA A 96 -7.24 -6.14 10.80
N LEU A 97 -6.32 -6.23 9.86
CA LEU A 97 -6.19 -7.39 8.96
C LEU A 97 -5.89 -8.67 9.74
N HIS A 98 -5.01 -8.63 10.74
CA HIS A 98 -4.70 -9.78 11.58
C HIS A 98 -5.96 -10.30 12.29
N LEU A 99 -6.70 -9.43 12.94
CA LEU A 99 -7.92 -9.84 13.63
C LEU A 99 -9.04 -10.26 12.64
N ALA A 100 -9.07 -9.71 11.42
CA ALA A 100 -9.98 -10.15 10.36
C ALA A 100 -9.65 -11.58 9.88
N ILE A 101 -8.39 -11.89 9.65
CA ILE A 101 -7.90 -13.23 9.29
C ILE A 101 -8.21 -14.24 10.39
N LYS A 102 -7.98 -13.87 11.65
CA LYS A 102 -8.32 -14.68 12.83
C LYS A 102 -9.83 -14.92 12.93
N LEU A 103 -10.67 -13.90 12.68
CA LEU A 103 -12.14 -14.03 12.61
C LEU A 103 -12.59 -14.92 11.47
N ALA A 104 -11.90 -14.89 10.33
CA ALA A 104 -12.17 -15.75 9.19
C ALA A 104 -11.84 -17.24 9.47
N GLY A 105 -11.19 -17.51 10.61
CA GLY A 105 -10.93 -18.86 11.10
C GLY A 105 -9.72 -19.53 10.50
N VAL A 106 -8.79 -18.78 9.92
CA VAL A 106 -7.53 -19.29 9.38
C VAL A 106 -6.72 -19.96 10.48
N LYS A 107 -6.18 -21.13 10.18
CA LYS A 107 -5.37 -21.96 11.07
C LYS A 107 -4.10 -22.41 10.38
N ARG A 108 -3.18 -22.96 11.17
CA ARG A 108 -1.91 -23.50 10.65
C ARG A 108 -2.15 -24.50 9.52
N GLY A 109 -1.54 -24.26 8.36
CA GLY A 109 -1.60 -25.09 7.17
C GLY A 109 -2.77 -24.79 6.24
N ASP A 110 -3.71 -23.91 6.63
CA ASP A 110 -4.77 -23.49 5.73
C ASP A 110 -4.19 -22.63 4.60
N LYS A 111 -4.59 -22.93 3.36
CA LYS A 111 -4.28 -22.07 2.22
C LYS A 111 -5.27 -20.90 2.17
N VAL A 112 -4.75 -19.71 1.88
CA VAL A 112 -5.52 -18.48 1.78
C VAL A 112 -5.16 -17.78 0.46
N PHE A 113 -6.16 -17.47 -0.36
CA PHE A 113 -5.92 -16.68 -1.57
C PHE A 113 -5.72 -15.20 -1.21
N CYS A 114 -4.68 -14.60 -1.75
CA CYS A 114 -4.31 -13.21 -1.50
C CYS A 114 -4.05 -12.47 -2.81
N SER A 115 -4.44 -11.20 -2.87
CA SER A 115 -3.98 -10.31 -3.94
C SER A 115 -2.46 -10.34 -4.04
N ASP A 116 -1.93 -10.45 -5.25
CA ASP A 116 -0.50 -10.47 -5.50
C ASP A 116 0.11 -9.05 -5.53
N MET A 117 -0.55 -8.13 -6.23
CA MET A 117 -0.17 -6.71 -6.20
C MET A 117 -0.82 -6.01 -5.02
N THR A 118 -0.11 -6.00 -3.90
CA THR A 118 -0.55 -5.38 -2.66
C THR A 118 0.63 -5.03 -1.77
N PHE A 119 0.37 -4.28 -0.69
CA PHE A 119 1.34 -4.09 0.37
C PHE A 119 1.43 -5.34 1.25
N ASP A 120 2.63 -5.61 1.76
CA ASP A 120 2.94 -6.82 2.55
C ASP A 120 2.01 -7.03 3.77
N ALA A 121 1.48 -5.94 4.34
CA ALA A 121 0.53 -6.00 5.46
C ALA A 121 -0.79 -6.72 5.12
N THR A 122 -1.17 -6.84 3.86
CA THR A 122 -2.33 -7.64 3.42
C THR A 122 -2.11 -9.13 3.64
N VAL A 123 -0.86 -9.59 3.54
CA VAL A 123 -0.47 -10.99 3.50
C VAL A 123 0.10 -11.50 4.82
N ASN A 124 0.97 -10.72 5.47
CA ASN A 124 1.61 -11.11 6.73
C ASN A 124 0.66 -11.67 7.79
N PRO A 125 -0.56 -11.13 7.99
CA PRO A 125 -1.53 -11.67 8.94
C PRO A 125 -1.95 -13.11 8.70
N VAL A 126 -1.94 -13.58 7.44
CA VAL A 126 -2.18 -14.99 7.11
C VAL A 126 -1.09 -15.86 7.74
N VAL A 127 0.16 -15.43 7.60
CA VAL A 127 1.32 -16.14 8.16
C VAL A 127 1.34 -16.06 9.69
N TYR A 128 0.88 -14.95 10.29
CA TYR A 128 0.77 -14.83 11.76
C TYR A 128 -0.15 -15.91 12.36
N GLU A 129 -1.25 -16.25 11.69
CA GLU A 129 -2.15 -17.34 12.10
C GLU A 129 -1.68 -18.74 11.62
N GLY A 130 -0.50 -18.81 10.96
CA GLY A 130 0.10 -20.05 10.46
C GLY A 130 -0.48 -20.54 9.14
N GLY A 131 -1.26 -19.73 8.44
CA GLY A 131 -1.76 -20.00 7.10
C GLY A 131 -0.68 -19.91 6.03
N GLU A 132 -0.99 -20.44 4.86
CA GLU A 132 -0.12 -20.44 3.67
C GLU A 132 -0.73 -19.53 2.59
N PRO A 133 -0.18 -18.33 2.33
CA PRO A 133 -0.63 -17.50 1.23
C PRO A 133 -0.46 -18.19 -0.12
N VAL A 134 -1.49 -18.10 -0.96
CA VAL A 134 -1.44 -18.42 -2.39
C VAL A 134 -1.82 -17.16 -3.13
N PHE A 135 -0.90 -16.65 -3.93
CA PHE A 135 -1.07 -15.36 -4.61
C PHE A 135 -1.89 -15.51 -5.88
N ILE A 136 -2.81 -14.60 -6.09
CA ILE A 136 -3.63 -14.51 -7.28
C ILE A 136 -3.15 -13.31 -8.09
N ASP A 137 -2.75 -13.55 -9.33
CA ASP A 137 -2.24 -12.51 -10.23
C ASP A 137 -3.26 -11.38 -10.40
N THR A 138 -2.78 -10.27 -10.92
CA THR A 138 -3.56 -9.06 -11.18
C THR A 138 -4.05 -9.00 -12.63
N GLU A 139 -4.88 -8.02 -12.95
CA GLU A 139 -5.33 -7.74 -14.30
C GLU A 139 -5.07 -6.27 -14.69
N TYR A 140 -5.09 -5.97 -16.00
CA TYR A 140 -4.68 -4.64 -16.48
C TYR A 140 -5.71 -3.54 -16.32
N ASP A 141 -7.00 -3.86 -16.12
CA ASP A 141 -8.08 -2.86 -16.15
C ASP A 141 -8.16 -2.05 -14.86
N THR A 142 -7.72 -2.63 -13.73
CA THR A 142 -7.75 -2.00 -12.41
C THR A 142 -6.46 -2.19 -11.60
N TRP A 143 -5.55 -3.06 -12.08
CA TRP A 143 -4.33 -3.51 -11.39
C TRP A 143 -4.61 -4.26 -10.08
N ASN A 144 -5.81 -4.80 -9.93
CA ASN A 144 -6.22 -5.59 -8.78
C ASN A 144 -6.36 -7.07 -9.13
N MET A 145 -6.76 -7.88 -8.16
CA MET A 145 -6.91 -9.33 -8.31
C MET A 145 -7.73 -9.69 -9.55
N ASP A 146 -7.20 -10.59 -10.38
CA ASP A 146 -7.86 -11.07 -11.58
C ASP A 146 -8.95 -12.11 -11.24
N PRO A 147 -10.24 -11.87 -11.57
CA PRO A 147 -11.31 -12.84 -11.37
C PRO A 147 -11.08 -14.17 -12.09
N VAL A 148 -10.47 -14.15 -13.28
CA VAL A 148 -10.17 -15.38 -14.03
C VAL A 148 -9.11 -16.20 -13.32
N ALA A 149 -8.05 -15.55 -12.82
CA ALA A 149 -7.02 -16.23 -12.02
C ALA A 149 -7.61 -16.75 -10.69
N LEU A 150 -8.53 -16.02 -10.05
CA LEU A 150 -9.21 -16.48 -8.83
C LEU A 150 -10.07 -17.73 -9.08
N GLU A 151 -10.86 -17.76 -10.15
CA GLU A 151 -11.63 -18.96 -10.49
C GLU A 151 -10.70 -20.15 -10.76
N LYS A 152 -9.61 -19.91 -11.49
CA LYS A 152 -8.59 -20.94 -11.75
C LYS A 152 -7.91 -21.43 -10.46
N ALA A 153 -7.72 -20.55 -9.49
CA ALA A 153 -7.17 -20.92 -8.18
C ALA A 153 -8.10 -21.87 -7.42
N PHE A 154 -9.42 -21.66 -7.48
CA PHE A 154 -10.39 -22.58 -6.88
C PHE A 154 -10.47 -23.94 -7.58
N GLU A 155 -10.21 -24.00 -8.89
CA GLU A 155 -10.07 -25.29 -9.58
C GLU A 155 -8.87 -26.11 -9.04
N ILE A 156 -7.76 -25.43 -8.72
CA ILE A 156 -6.52 -26.06 -8.22
C ILE A 156 -6.59 -26.35 -6.71
N TYR A 157 -7.20 -25.44 -5.94
CA TYR A 157 -7.30 -25.52 -4.48
C TYR A 157 -8.75 -25.36 -4.00
N PRO A 158 -9.66 -26.32 -4.30
CA PRO A 158 -11.09 -26.21 -3.99
C PRO A 158 -11.41 -26.16 -2.49
N GLN A 159 -10.45 -26.53 -1.63
CA GLN A 159 -10.60 -26.50 -0.17
C GLN A 159 -10.46 -25.09 0.44
N VAL A 160 -9.95 -24.11 -0.30
CA VAL A 160 -9.73 -22.75 0.21
C VAL A 160 -11.05 -22.09 0.60
N LYS A 161 -11.07 -21.47 1.79
CA LYS A 161 -12.28 -20.84 2.36
C LYS A 161 -12.10 -19.36 2.70
N VAL A 162 -10.92 -18.79 2.50
CA VAL A 162 -10.64 -17.37 2.77
C VAL A 162 -9.90 -16.75 1.60
N VAL A 163 -10.40 -15.59 1.16
CA VAL A 163 -9.79 -14.75 0.11
C VAL A 163 -9.54 -13.37 0.71
N VAL A 164 -8.29 -12.90 0.62
CA VAL A 164 -7.89 -11.55 1.04
C VAL A 164 -7.75 -10.69 -0.22
N MET A 165 -8.65 -9.75 -0.38
CA MET A 165 -8.76 -8.87 -1.53
C MET A 165 -8.32 -7.45 -1.15
N ALA A 166 -7.36 -6.88 -1.87
CA ALA A 166 -6.91 -5.49 -1.69
C ALA A 166 -7.44 -4.59 -2.82
N HIS A 167 -7.46 -3.29 -2.55
CA HIS A 167 -7.80 -2.23 -3.52
C HIS A 167 -6.57 -1.33 -3.72
N LEU A 168 -5.76 -1.67 -4.70
CA LEU A 168 -4.45 -1.06 -4.93
C LEU A 168 -4.56 0.44 -5.27
N TYR A 169 -3.77 1.26 -4.60
CA TYR A 169 -3.64 2.71 -4.82
C TYR A 169 -4.95 3.51 -4.77
N GLY A 170 -5.97 2.96 -4.11
CA GLY A 170 -7.26 3.60 -3.99
C GLY A 170 -8.23 3.30 -5.14
N THR A 171 -7.91 2.33 -5.98
CA THR A 171 -8.74 1.87 -7.09
C THR A 171 -9.50 0.60 -6.69
N PRO A 172 -10.84 0.60 -6.70
CA PRO A 172 -11.61 -0.63 -6.49
C PRO A 172 -11.32 -1.67 -7.59
N GLY A 173 -11.11 -2.93 -7.17
CA GLY A 173 -11.02 -4.05 -8.10
C GLY A 173 -12.39 -4.44 -8.70
N LYS A 174 -12.42 -5.53 -9.48
CA LYS A 174 -13.64 -6.11 -10.07
C LYS A 174 -14.48 -6.84 -8.99
N VAL A 175 -14.90 -6.08 -7.97
CA VAL A 175 -15.51 -6.59 -6.73
C VAL A 175 -16.70 -7.48 -6.98
N GLY A 176 -17.58 -7.12 -7.95
CA GLY A 176 -18.78 -7.89 -8.26
C GLY A 176 -18.46 -9.30 -8.76
N GLU A 177 -17.45 -9.44 -9.63
CA GLU A 177 -17.00 -10.72 -10.16
C GLU A 177 -16.29 -11.54 -9.08
N LEU A 178 -15.35 -10.94 -8.34
CA LEU A 178 -14.65 -11.58 -7.25
C LEU A 178 -15.60 -12.11 -6.18
N LYS A 179 -16.60 -11.30 -5.80
CA LYS A 179 -17.61 -11.72 -4.83
C LYS A 179 -18.46 -12.89 -5.35
N ALA A 180 -18.90 -12.86 -6.60
CA ALA A 180 -19.69 -13.95 -7.18
C ALA A 180 -18.90 -15.28 -7.19
N ILE A 181 -17.60 -15.24 -7.49
CA ILE A 181 -16.72 -16.39 -7.42
C ILE A 181 -16.58 -16.88 -5.97
N CYS A 182 -16.32 -16.01 -5.02
CA CYS A 182 -16.21 -16.40 -3.61
C CYS A 182 -17.52 -17.00 -3.08
N ASP A 183 -18.66 -16.41 -3.41
CA ASP A 183 -19.99 -16.93 -3.02
C ASP A 183 -20.23 -18.33 -3.61
N LYS A 184 -19.89 -18.57 -4.90
CA LYS A 184 -19.98 -19.87 -5.58
C LYS A 184 -19.17 -20.96 -4.86
N HIS A 185 -17.98 -20.64 -4.36
CA HIS A 185 -17.08 -21.58 -3.70
C HIS A 185 -17.24 -21.59 -2.16
N GLY A 186 -18.17 -20.79 -1.61
CA GLY A 186 -18.41 -20.66 -0.17
C GLY A 186 -17.21 -20.14 0.59
N ALA A 187 -16.46 -19.20 -0.02
CA ALA A 187 -15.29 -18.57 0.58
C ALA A 187 -15.63 -17.22 1.21
N THR A 188 -15.03 -16.93 2.35
CA THR A 188 -15.15 -15.66 3.06
C THR A 188 -14.17 -14.65 2.49
N ILE A 189 -14.65 -13.46 2.14
CA ILE A 189 -13.79 -12.33 1.74
C ILE A 189 -13.36 -11.57 3.01
N VAL A 190 -12.05 -11.34 3.14
CA VAL A 190 -11.44 -10.31 3.97
C VAL A 190 -11.00 -9.20 3.02
N GLU A 191 -11.54 -8.00 3.20
CA GLU A 191 -11.27 -6.86 2.33
C GLU A 191 -10.22 -5.95 2.94
N ASP A 192 -9.13 -5.74 2.23
CA ASP A 192 -8.13 -4.73 2.56
C ASP A 192 -8.43 -3.44 1.80
N ALA A 193 -9.13 -2.54 2.44
CA ALA A 193 -9.46 -1.20 1.97
C ALA A 193 -8.54 -0.12 2.57
N ALA A 194 -7.33 -0.50 3.01
CA ALA A 194 -6.37 0.42 3.65
C ALA A 194 -5.96 1.61 2.76
N GLU A 195 -6.20 1.53 1.46
CA GLU A 195 -5.83 2.56 0.48
C GLU A 195 -7.05 3.22 -0.17
N SER A 196 -8.24 2.64 0.03
CA SER A 196 -9.42 2.97 -0.75
C SER A 196 -10.56 3.63 0.06
N LEU A 197 -10.30 4.13 1.28
CA LEU A 197 -11.31 4.88 2.03
C LEU A 197 -11.85 6.04 1.17
N GLY A 198 -13.15 6.12 1.00
CA GLY A 198 -13.83 7.09 0.13
C GLY A 198 -14.01 6.63 -1.32
N ALA A 199 -13.39 5.52 -1.74
CA ALA A 199 -13.63 4.93 -3.06
C ALA A 199 -14.92 4.10 -3.08
N THR A 200 -15.60 4.04 -4.22
CA THR A 200 -16.84 3.26 -4.36
C THR A 200 -16.83 2.33 -5.57
N TYR A 201 -17.55 1.22 -5.46
CA TYR A 201 -17.88 0.33 -6.57
C TYR A 201 -19.41 0.18 -6.66
N LYS A 202 -20.00 0.56 -7.79
CA LYS A 202 -21.46 0.64 -8.01
C LYS A 202 -22.17 1.42 -6.90
N GLY A 203 -21.57 2.53 -6.46
CA GLY A 203 -22.10 3.39 -5.41
C GLY A 203 -21.95 2.88 -3.98
N GLN A 204 -21.44 1.67 -3.78
CA GLN A 204 -21.13 1.12 -2.46
C GLN A 204 -19.68 1.39 -2.09
N GLN A 205 -19.44 1.84 -0.86
CA GLN A 205 -18.11 2.17 -0.33
C GLN A 205 -17.24 0.93 -0.19
N THR A 206 -15.96 1.00 -0.61
CA THR A 206 -14.95 -0.01 -0.27
C THR A 206 -14.77 -0.10 1.25
N GLY A 207 -14.42 -1.28 1.75
CA GLY A 207 -14.44 -1.58 3.18
C GLY A 207 -15.79 -2.10 3.67
N THR A 208 -16.70 -2.49 2.73
CA THR A 208 -18.02 -3.05 3.06
C THR A 208 -18.41 -4.27 2.21
N PHE A 209 -17.49 -4.76 1.36
CA PHE A 209 -17.77 -5.88 0.46
C PHE A 209 -17.46 -7.24 1.06
N GLY A 210 -16.46 -7.31 1.94
CA GLY A 210 -16.08 -8.51 2.66
C GLY A 210 -16.94 -8.73 3.91
N LYS A 211 -16.85 -9.92 4.47
CA LYS A 211 -17.41 -10.21 5.79
C LYS A 211 -16.68 -9.44 6.90
N PHE A 212 -15.37 -9.27 6.73
CA PHE A 212 -14.48 -8.49 7.58
C PHE A 212 -13.63 -7.59 6.69
N ASN A 213 -13.62 -6.30 7.00
CA ASN A 213 -12.99 -5.29 6.15
C ASN A 213 -12.07 -4.42 6.98
N CYS A 214 -11.02 -3.91 6.39
CA CYS A 214 -9.96 -3.21 7.11
C CYS A 214 -9.60 -1.91 6.40
N ILE A 215 -9.47 -0.83 7.17
CA ILE A 215 -8.96 0.47 6.71
C ILE A 215 -7.74 0.88 7.52
N SER A 216 -6.94 1.77 6.99
CA SER A 216 -5.71 2.26 7.61
C SER A 216 -5.71 3.78 7.71
N PHE A 217 -5.19 4.27 8.84
CA PHE A 217 -4.95 5.69 9.10
C PHE A 217 -3.44 5.98 9.29
N ASN A 218 -2.58 5.17 8.65
CA ASN A 218 -1.14 5.42 8.67
C ASN A 218 -0.80 6.80 8.09
N GLY A 219 0.40 7.32 8.40
CA GLY A 219 0.82 8.69 8.09
C GLY A 219 0.66 9.14 6.62
N ASN A 220 0.75 8.21 5.68
CA ASN A 220 0.65 8.50 4.23
C ASN A 220 -0.73 8.23 3.62
N LYS A 221 -1.72 7.79 4.40
CA LYS A 221 -3.07 7.48 3.90
C LYS A 221 -3.88 8.76 3.67
N ILE A 222 -4.99 8.63 2.91
CA ILE A 222 -5.84 9.76 2.54
C ILE A 222 -6.42 10.49 3.75
N ILE A 223 -6.69 9.76 4.83
CA ILE A 223 -6.98 10.25 6.18
C ILE A 223 -5.95 9.61 7.11
N THR A 224 -5.35 10.39 7.96
CA THR A 224 -4.28 9.92 8.85
C THR A 224 -4.53 10.23 10.31
N GLY A 225 -4.06 9.33 11.18
CA GLY A 225 -3.86 9.55 12.61
C GLY A 225 -2.37 9.49 12.99
N SER A 226 -1.45 9.62 12.04
CA SER A 226 -0.04 9.23 12.10
C SER A 226 0.15 7.71 12.18
N SER A 227 -0.72 7.02 12.88
CA SER A 227 -0.92 5.57 12.92
C SER A 227 -2.41 5.27 13.05
N GLY A 228 -2.77 4.01 13.25
CA GLY A 228 -4.16 3.60 13.41
C GLY A 228 -4.69 2.79 12.24
N GLY A 229 -5.75 2.08 12.51
CA GLY A 229 -6.52 1.31 11.56
C GLY A 229 -7.87 0.95 12.16
N MET A 230 -8.72 0.30 11.39
CA MET A 230 -10.05 -0.07 11.86
C MET A 230 -10.53 -1.32 11.17
N LEU A 231 -11.17 -2.21 11.92
CA LEU A 231 -11.92 -3.33 11.38
C LEU A 231 -13.40 -2.94 11.26
N LEU A 232 -13.97 -3.21 10.10
CA LEU A 232 -15.36 -2.91 9.76
C LEU A 232 -16.13 -4.21 9.52
N THR A 233 -17.35 -4.32 10.04
CA THR A 233 -18.19 -5.51 9.88
C THR A 233 -19.66 -5.21 10.19
N ASP A 234 -20.56 -6.03 9.68
CA ASP A 234 -21.98 -5.99 10.03
C ASP A 234 -22.35 -6.97 11.17
N SER A 235 -21.38 -7.78 11.66
CA SER A 235 -21.58 -8.70 12.76
C SER A 235 -21.21 -8.08 14.10
N LYS A 236 -22.20 -7.98 15.00
CA LYS A 236 -21.99 -7.53 16.38
C LYS A 236 -21.05 -8.46 17.16
N GLU A 237 -21.21 -9.76 16.95
CA GLU A 237 -20.36 -10.79 17.60
C GLU A 237 -18.89 -10.60 17.17
N ALA A 238 -18.64 -10.42 15.88
CA ALA A 238 -17.30 -10.20 15.37
C ALA A 238 -16.70 -8.90 15.95
N ALA A 239 -17.43 -7.80 15.94
CA ALA A 239 -16.98 -6.54 16.51
C ALA A 239 -16.63 -6.66 17.99
N ASN A 240 -17.48 -7.32 18.78
CA ASN A 240 -17.23 -7.56 20.21
C ASN A 240 -16.00 -8.46 20.42
N LYS A 241 -15.85 -9.49 19.59
CA LYS A 241 -14.69 -10.39 19.65
C LYS A 241 -13.39 -9.64 19.36
N VAL A 242 -13.37 -8.77 18.35
CA VAL A 242 -12.22 -7.92 18.03
C VAL A 242 -11.90 -6.95 19.18
N ARG A 243 -12.91 -6.32 19.78
CA ARG A 243 -12.69 -5.47 20.97
C ARG A 243 -12.02 -6.25 22.10
N LYS A 244 -12.50 -7.46 22.39
CA LYS A 244 -11.92 -8.34 23.41
C LYS A 244 -10.46 -8.69 23.05
N TRP A 245 -10.22 -9.20 21.85
CA TRP A 245 -8.87 -9.58 21.42
C TRP A 245 -7.89 -8.41 21.41
N SER A 246 -8.34 -7.21 21.04
CA SER A 246 -7.48 -6.02 20.97
C SER A 246 -7.05 -5.48 22.34
N THR A 247 -7.65 -6.00 23.45
CA THR A 247 -7.35 -5.64 24.83
C THR A 247 -6.95 -6.87 25.66
N GLN A 248 -6.03 -7.67 25.13
CA GLN A 248 -5.45 -8.89 25.71
C GLN A 248 -6.48 -9.98 26.04
N SER A 249 -7.64 -10.01 25.43
CA SER A 249 -8.73 -10.97 25.71
C SER A 249 -9.12 -11.04 27.18
N ARG A 250 -9.13 -9.89 27.85
CA ARG A 250 -9.50 -9.81 29.26
C ARG A 250 -10.96 -10.18 29.46
N GLU A 251 -11.22 -11.06 30.44
CA GLU A 251 -12.55 -11.43 30.89
C GLU A 251 -13.15 -10.40 31.87
N ASN A 252 -14.48 -10.42 31.98
CA ASN A 252 -15.19 -9.64 32.99
C ASN A 252 -15.17 -10.36 34.33
N ALA A 253 -14.06 -10.24 35.07
CA ALA A 253 -13.84 -10.83 36.35
C ALA A 253 -13.27 -9.79 37.34
N PRO A 254 -13.37 -10.00 38.70
CA PRO A 254 -12.76 -9.10 39.69
C PRO A 254 -11.23 -9.02 39.63
N TRP A 255 -10.59 -9.96 38.96
CA TRP A 255 -9.15 -10.03 38.72
C TRP A 255 -8.88 -10.10 37.23
N TYR A 256 -7.61 -9.99 36.80
CA TYR A 256 -7.21 -10.19 35.39
C TYR A 256 -7.28 -11.68 35.06
N GLN A 257 -8.28 -12.05 34.27
CA GLN A 257 -8.46 -13.41 33.75
C GLN A 257 -8.44 -13.39 32.24
N HIS A 258 -7.78 -14.38 31.66
CA HIS A 258 -7.60 -14.52 30.21
C HIS A 258 -7.84 -16.00 29.84
N GLU A 259 -8.87 -16.27 29.04
CA GLU A 259 -9.24 -17.63 28.60
C GLU A 259 -8.79 -17.92 27.18
N GLU A 260 -8.31 -16.89 26.46
CA GLU A 260 -7.81 -17.00 25.10
C GLU A 260 -6.72 -15.96 24.84
N LEU A 261 -5.92 -16.19 23.77
CA LEU A 261 -4.90 -15.23 23.32
C LEU A 261 -5.54 -13.91 22.87
N GLY A 262 -5.01 -12.82 23.38
CA GLY A 262 -5.33 -11.48 22.98
C GLY A 262 -4.07 -10.66 22.65
N TYR A 263 -4.29 -9.41 22.26
CA TYR A 263 -3.27 -8.52 21.74
C TYR A 263 -3.40 -7.13 22.35
N ASN A 264 -2.35 -6.35 22.30
CA ASN A 264 -2.41 -4.92 22.61
C ASN A 264 -2.58 -4.13 21.30
N TYR A 265 -3.77 -4.20 20.72
CA TYR A 265 -4.09 -3.63 19.40
C TYR A 265 -5.13 -2.50 19.46
N ARG A 266 -5.54 -2.06 20.64
CA ARG A 266 -6.52 -0.98 20.73
C ARG A 266 -5.91 0.37 20.32
N MET A 267 -6.66 1.22 19.60
CA MET A 267 -6.23 2.56 19.22
C MET A 267 -6.09 3.46 20.44
N SER A 268 -5.11 4.36 20.44
CA SER A 268 -5.00 5.45 21.42
C SER A 268 -6.07 6.51 21.19
N ASN A 269 -6.64 7.05 22.29
CA ASN A 269 -7.61 8.14 22.22
C ASN A 269 -7.03 9.44 21.63
N VAL A 270 -5.72 9.66 21.76
CA VAL A 270 -5.01 10.79 21.14
C VAL A 270 -4.95 10.63 19.61
N ILE A 271 -4.56 9.44 19.14
CA ILE A 271 -4.55 9.09 17.71
C ILE A 271 -5.96 9.20 17.13
N ALA A 272 -6.97 8.69 17.84
CA ALA A 272 -8.38 8.84 17.45
C ALA A 272 -8.77 10.32 17.35
N GLY A 273 -8.26 11.20 18.21
CA GLY A 273 -8.47 12.64 18.12
C GLY A 273 -7.93 13.25 16.82
N VAL A 274 -6.75 12.83 16.38
CA VAL A 274 -6.20 13.23 15.07
C VAL A 274 -7.11 12.77 13.95
N ILE A 275 -7.51 11.48 13.92
CA ILE A 275 -8.39 10.92 12.90
C ILE A 275 -9.74 11.67 12.87
N ARG A 276 -10.32 11.95 14.05
CA ARG A 276 -11.57 12.68 14.19
C ARG A 276 -11.52 14.05 13.52
N GLY A 277 -10.38 14.76 13.66
CA GLY A 277 -10.15 16.04 13.00
C GLY A 277 -10.01 15.96 11.48
N GLN A 278 -9.62 14.79 10.96
CA GLN A 278 -9.37 14.57 9.53
C GLN A 278 -10.62 14.11 8.75
N ILE A 279 -11.51 13.32 9.36
CA ILE A 279 -12.67 12.71 8.69
C ILE A 279 -13.52 13.73 7.92
N PRO A 280 -13.82 14.95 8.42
CA PRO A 280 -14.61 15.94 7.70
C PRO A 280 -14.02 16.36 6.35
N TYR A 281 -12.70 16.23 6.17
CA TYR A 281 -11.97 16.66 4.97
C TYR A 281 -11.75 15.56 3.93
N LEU A 282 -12.29 14.36 4.14
CA LEU A 282 -12.09 13.23 3.23
C LEU A 282 -12.46 13.55 1.78
N GLU A 283 -13.63 14.16 1.55
CA GLU A 283 -14.10 14.50 0.20
C GLU A 283 -13.22 15.56 -0.47
N GLU A 284 -12.74 16.54 0.31
CA GLU A 284 -11.79 17.53 -0.17
C GLU A 284 -10.49 16.88 -0.60
N HIS A 285 -9.95 15.96 0.22
CA HIS A 285 -8.74 15.22 -0.12
C HIS A 285 -8.91 14.40 -1.40
N ILE A 286 -10.04 13.70 -1.57
CA ILE A 286 -10.35 12.95 -2.79
C ILE A 286 -10.40 13.89 -4.00
N ALA A 287 -11.07 15.02 -3.90
CA ALA A 287 -11.17 16.00 -4.98
C ALA A 287 -9.79 16.55 -5.39
N GLN A 288 -8.93 16.88 -4.42
CA GLN A 288 -7.57 17.35 -4.66
C GLN A 288 -6.73 16.26 -5.36
N LYS A 289 -6.77 15.02 -4.89
CA LYS A 289 -6.05 13.90 -5.50
C LYS A 289 -6.56 13.59 -6.91
N LYS A 290 -7.87 13.64 -7.14
CA LYS A 290 -8.47 13.51 -8.47
C LYS A 290 -7.96 14.60 -9.42
N ALA A 291 -7.89 15.84 -8.97
CA ALA A 291 -7.36 16.96 -9.76
C ALA A 291 -5.88 16.74 -10.14
N ILE A 292 -5.06 16.25 -9.21
CA ILE A 292 -3.65 15.89 -9.45
C ILE A 292 -3.57 14.79 -10.53
N TYR A 293 -4.34 13.70 -10.39
CA TYR A 293 -4.39 12.61 -11.35
C TYR A 293 -4.80 13.09 -12.75
N MET A 294 -5.86 13.88 -12.84
CA MET A 294 -6.37 14.37 -14.11
C MET A 294 -5.39 15.30 -14.82
N ARG A 295 -4.64 16.11 -14.07
CA ARG A 295 -3.59 16.98 -14.65
C ARG A 295 -2.42 16.15 -15.20
N TYR A 296 -1.96 15.12 -14.49
CA TYR A 296 -0.97 14.18 -15.05
C TYR A 296 -1.48 13.50 -16.30
N LYS A 297 -2.71 13.00 -16.28
CA LYS A 297 -3.31 12.29 -17.42
C LYS A 297 -3.39 13.17 -18.67
N GLU A 298 -3.77 14.44 -18.52
CA GLU A 298 -3.80 15.38 -19.63
C GLU A 298 -2.38 15.75 -20.11
N ALA A 299 -1.44 15.95 -19.17
CA ALA A 299 -0.08 16.36 -19.49
C ALA A 299 0.72 15.28 -20.24
N PHE A 300 0.40 14.00 -20.00
CA PHE A 300 1.11 12.85 -20.58
C PHE A 300 0.36 12.17 -21.73
N LYS A 301 -0.75 12.73 -22.20
CA LYS A 301 -1.58 12.10 -23.26
C LYS A 301 -0.88 11.80 -24.57
N ASP A 302 0.17 12.59 -24.88
CA ASP A 302 0.96 12.47 -26.11
C ASP A 302 2.29 11.71 -25.88
N LEU A 303 2.56 11.24 -24.67
CA LEU A 303 3.71 10.40 -24.34
C LEU A 303 3.34 8.91 -24.44
N PRO A 304 4.32 8.04 -24.68
CA PRO A 304 4.12 6.59 -24.70
C PRO A 304 3.97 6.04 -23.27
N VAL A 305 2.98 6.51 -22.53
CA VAL A 305 2.65 6.10 -21.15
C VAL A 305 1.15 6.07 -20.94
N SER A 306 0.72 5.33 -19.95
CA SER A 306 -0.66 5.33 -19.46
C SER A 306 -0.70 5.55 -17.96
N MET A 307 -1.71 6.26 -17.47
CA MET A 307 -1.97 6.39 -16.03
C MET A 307 -2.64 5.13 -15.50
N ASN A 308 -2.49 4.87 -14.16
CA ASN A 308 -3.19 3.75 -13.53
C ASN A 308 -4.67 3.75 -13.87
N PRO A 309 -5.20 2.61 -14.35
CA PRO A 309 -6.56 2.50 -14.85
C PRO A 309 -7.57 2.34 -13.72
N TYR A 310 -8.84 2.52 -14.05
CA TYR A 310 -9.98 2.18 -13.19
C TYR A 310 -11.23 1.94 -14.04
N ASP A 311 -12.18 1.17 -13.52
CA ASP A 311 -13.48 0.95 -14.16
C ASP A 311 -14.32 2.23 -14.10
N LYS A 312 -14.37 2.97 -15.22
CA LYS A 312 -15.05 4.26 -15.34
C LYS A 312 -16.58 4.14 -15.26
N VAL A 313 -17.13 2.94 -15.38
CA VAL A 313 -18.57 2.69 -15.37
C VAL A 313 -19.06 2.37 -13.96
N ASN A 314 -18.29 1.56 -13.24
CA ASN A 314 -18.74 1.01 -11.96
C ASN A 314 -17.98 1.55 -10.76
N SER A 315 -16.79 2.21 -10.95
CA SER A 315 -15.93 2.61 -9.85
C SER A 315 -15.68 4.11 -9.80
N GLU A 316 -15.59 4.64 -8.58
CA GLU A 316 -15.03 5.95 -8.29
C GLU A 316 -13.85 5.78 -7.33
N PRO A 317 -12.60 5.83 -7.83
CA PRO A 317 -11.41 5.77 -6.99
C PRO A 317 -11.29 6.98 -6.07
N ASN A 318 -10.57 6.81 -4.96
CA ASN A 318 -10.16 7.96 -4.14
C ASN A 318 -8.85 8.62 -4.65
N PHE A 319 -8.23 8.05 -5.70
CA PHE A 319 -6.98 8.54 -6.34
C PHE A 319 -5.82 8.72 -5.34
N TRP A 320 -5.73 7.86 -4.33
CA TRP A 320 -4.70 7.99 -3.28
C TRP A 320 -3.31 8.22 -3.85
N LEU A 321 -2.89 7.42 -4.84
CA LEU A 321 -1.67 7.65 -5.61
C LEU A 321 -1.94 7.66 -7.11
N SER A 322 -1.37 8.64 -7.80
CA SER A 322 -1.24 8.66 -9.25
C SER A 322 -0.05 7.82 -9.66
N CYS A 323 -0.26 6.87 -10.56
CA CYS A 323 0.79 6.01 -11.08
C CYS A 323 0.81 6.07 -12.60
N LEU A 324 1.97 5.86 -13.21
CA LEU A 324 2.09 5.69 -14.65
C LEU A 324 2.76 4.37 -14.98
N ILE A 325 2.48 3.85 -16.17
CA ILE A 325 3.16 2.73 -16.79
C ILE A 325 3.68 3.16 -18.16
N ILE A 326 4.95 2.83 -18.45
CA ILE A 326 5.62 3.16 -19.72
C ILE A 326 5.26 2.07 -20.74
N ASP A 327 4.98 2.46 -22.00
CA ASP A 327 4.74 1.50 -23.07
C ASP A 327 5.99 0.66 -23.34
N LYS A 328 5.80 -0.60 -23.69
CA LYS A 328 6.91 -1.57 -23.86
C LYS A 328 7.96 -1.09 -24.83
N ASP A 329 7.54 -0.50 -25.95
CA ASP A 329 8.43 -0.03 -27.01
C ASP A 329 9.21 1.25 -26.65
N ALA A 330 8.75 1.97 -25.62
CA ALA A 330 9.39 3.16 -25.09
C ALA A 330 10.31 2.88 -23.87
N MET A 331 10.44 1.61 -23.49
CA MET A 331 11.35 1.20 -22.41
C MET A 331 12.80 1.15 -22.90
N CYS A 332 13.70 1.82 -22.19
CA CYS A 332 15.12 1.54 -22.31
C CYS A 332 15.48 0.26 -21.57
N LYS A 333 16.66 -0.31 -21.88
CA LYS A 333 17.11 -1.55 -21.24
C LYS A 333 17.41 -1.30 -19.76
N GLN A 334 16.72 -2.02 -18.88
CA GLN A 334 16.98 -2.04 -17.43
C GLN A 334 17.20 -3.46 -16.94
N VAL A 335 17.97 -3.61 -15.87
CA VAL A 335 18.15 -4.86 -15.13
C VAL A 335 17.92 -4.56 -13.65
N ARG A 336 17.01 -5.30 -13.03
CA ARG A 336 16.74 -5.23 -11.60
C ARG A 336 17.28 -6.48 -10.92
N GLY A 337 18.20 -6.28 -9.99
CA GLY A 337 18.64 -7.31 -9.06
C GLY A 337 17.72 -7.40 -7.84
N GLU A 338 18.18 -8.04 -6.78
CA GLU A 338 17.41 -8.16 -5.53
C GLU A 338 17.31 -6.84 -4.76
N LYS A 339 18.37 -6.03 -4.79
CA LYS A 339 18.49 -4.79 -4.01
C LYS A 339 19.13 -3.65 -4.80
N ASP A 340 19.45 -3.90 -6.05
CA ASP A 340 20.11 -2.97 -6.96
C ASP A 340 19.42 -2.96 -8.32
N TYR A 341 19.78 -2.00 -9.14
CA TYR A 341 19.32 -1.89 -10.52
C TYR A 341 20.39 -1.19 -11.36
N CYS A 342 20.32 -1.41 -12.66
CA CYS A 342 21.04 -0.61 -13.65
C CYS A 342 20.18 -0.44 -14.90
N TYR A 343 20.43 0.63 -15.63
CA TYR A 343 19.78 0.91 -16.91
C TYR A 343 20.76 1.58 -17.87
N ASN A 344 20.46 1.49 -19.14
CA ASN A 344 21.18 2.19 -20.19
C ASN A 344 20.25 3.24 -20.78
N SER A 345 20.57 4.53 -20.59
CA SER A 345 19.82 5.63 -21.22
C SER A 345 19.87 5.49 -22.73
N GLU A 346 18.72 5.66 -23.38
CA GLU A 346 18.54 5.58 -24.83
C GLU A 346 17.64 6.72 -25.27
N LYS A 347 18.03 7.47 -26.30
CA LYS A 347 17.25 8.61 -26.80
C LYS A 347 15.83 8.19 -27.18
N GLY A 348 14.84 8.92 -26.68
CA GLY A 348 13.41 8.65 -26.92
C GLY A 348 12.84 7.49 -26.11
N LYS A 349 13.63 6.87 -25.22
CA LYS A 349 13.21 5.80 -24.33
C LYS A 349 13.67 6.06 -22.92
N THR A 350 12.92 5.54 -21.95
CA THR A 350 13.26 5.66 -20.53
C THR A 350 12.83 4.41 -19.76
N CYS A 351 13.06 4.40 -18.44
CA CYS A 351 12.54 3.37 -17.54
C CYS A 351 12.11 3.99 -16.22
N PRO A 352 11.32 3.29 -15.39
CA PRO A 352 10.87 3.81 -14.09
C PRO A 352 12.01 4.34 -13.22
N GLN A 353 13.17 3.66 -13.23
CA GLN A 353 14.28 4.08 -12.39
C GLN A 353 14.94 5.37 -12.88
N GLU A 354 15.11 5.54 -14.20
CA GLU A 354 15.65 6.78 -14.75
C GLU A 354 14.75 7.97 -14.41
N ILE A 355 13.42 7.81 -14.54
CA ILE A 355 12.46 8.85 -14.15
C ILE A 355 12.57 9.16 -12.65
N LEU A 356 12.70 8.15 -11.79
CA LEU A 356 12.86 8.35 -10.35
C LEU A 356 14.16 9.09 -10.00
N ASP A 357 15.25 8.78 -10.69
CA ASP A 357 16.54 9.45 -10.53
C ASP A 357 16.46 10.93 -10.96
N GLU A 358 15.75 11.23 -12.07
CA GLU A 358 15.54 12.61 -12.53
C GLU A 358 14.59 13.39 -11.59
N LEU A 359 13.51 12.77 -11.10
CA LEU A 359 12.63 13.38 -10.10
C LEU A 359 13.38 13.72 -8.81
N ALA A 360 14.30 12.85 -8.37
CA ALA A 360 15.12 13.11 -7.20
C ALA A 360 15.99 14.37 -7.36
N LYS A 361 16.47 14.68 -8.59
CA LYS A 361 17.26 15.90 -8.87
C LYS A 361 16.47 17.20 -8.66
N VAL A 362 15.17 17.15 -8.79
CA VAL A 362 14.26 18.29 -8.53
C VAL A 362 13.55 18.21 -7.17
N ASN A 363 14.09 17.39 -6.26
CA ASN A 363 13.57 17.14 -4.92
C ASN A 363 12.11 16.64 -4.89
N ALA A 364 11.71 15.87 -5.89
CA ALA A 364 10.39 15.23 -5.99
C ALA A 364 10.48 13.74 -5.63
N GLU A 365 9.54 13.27 -4.82
CA GLU A 365 9.50 11.88 -4.36
C GLU A 365 8.58 11.05 -5.28
N GLY A 366 9.18 10.12 -6.03
CA GLY A 366 8.46 9.02 -6.66
C GLY A 366 8.79 7.68 -5.98
N ARG A 367 8.09 6.63 -6.34
CA ARG A 367 8.37 5.25 -5.90
C ARG A 367 8.15 4.27 -7.05
N PRO A 368 8.89 3.15 -7.11
CA PRO A 368 8.49 2.05 -7.98
C PRO A 368 7.05 1.61 -7.64
N ILE A 369 6.33 1.06 -8.62
CA ILE A 369 5.14 0.26 -8.31
C ILE A 369 5.55 -0.83 -7.32
N TRP A 370 4.66 -1.24 -6.44
CA TRP A 370 4.97 -2.28 -5.46
C TRP A 370 5.36 -3.59 -6.14
N LYS A 371 6.45 -4.16 -5.65
CA LYS A 371 6.93 -5.47 -6.10
C LYS A 371 5.89 -6.52 -5.71
N PRO A 372 5.35 -7.28 -6.67
CA PRO A 372 4.37 -8.33 -6.40
C PRO A 372 4.78 -9.27 -5.29
N MET A 373 3.82 -9.77 -4.52
CA MET A 373 4.08 -10.60 -3.35
C MET A 373 4.76 -11.92 -3.70
N HIS A 374 4.36 -12.56 -4.81
CA HIS A 374 5.01 -13.79 -5.26
C HIS A 374 6.51 -13.62 -5.57
N MET A 375 6.96 -12.40 -5.85
CA MET A 375 8.36 -12.05 -6.10
C MET A 375 9.14 -11.71 -4.82
N GLN A 376 8.47 -11.50 -3.69
CA GLN A 376 9.13 -11.17 -2.43
C GLN A 376 9.96 -12.36 -1.92
N PRO A 377 11.19 -12.13 -1.44
CA PRO A 377 12.06 -13.22 -0.98
C PRO A 377 11.41 -14.14 0.05
N ILE A 378 10.61 -13.56 0.97
CA ILE A 378 9.92 -14.32 2.02
C ILE A 378 8.83 -15.24 1.46
N TYR A 379 8.27 -14.94 0.28
CA TYR A 379 7.11 -15.65 -0.30
C TYR A 379 7.42 -16.44 -1.57
N ARG A 380 8.68 -16.56 -1.97
CA ARG A 380 9.08 -17.24 -3.22
C ARG A 380 8.64 -18.69 -3.31
N MET A 381 8.42 -19.35 -2.20
CA MET A 381 8.02 -20.75 -2.15
C MET A 381 6.50 -20.94 -2.08
N ASN A 382 5.73 -19.85 -1.96
CA ASN A 382 4.27 -19.90 -1.92
C ASN A 382 3.66 -20.13 -3.30
N GLY A 383 2.43 -20.64 -3.35
CA GLY A 383 1.67 -20.79 -4.59
C GLY A 383 1.42 -19.45 -5.26
N PHE A 384 1.42 -19.45 -6.60
CA PHE A 384 1.07 -18.28 -7.41
C PHE A 384 0.25 -18.73 -8.61
N ILE A 385 -0.92 -18.13 -8.82
CA ILE A 385 -1.89 -18.54 -9.84
C ILE A 385 -2.18 -17.34 -10.75
N THR A 386 -1.98 -17.55 -12.05
CA THR A 386 -2.36 -16.65 -13.12
C THR A 386 -3.63 -17.12 -13.80
N LYS A 387 -4.18 -16.34 -14.72
CA LYS A 387 -5.30 -16.77 -15.58
C LYS A 387 -5.01 -18.06 -16.37
N ASP A 388 -3.73 -18.35 -16.61
CA ASP A 388 -3.28 -19.56 -17.34
C ASP A 388 -2.97 -20.72 -16.39
N GLY A 389 -3.23 -20.59 -15.08
CA GLY A 389 -3.01 -21.59 -14.05
C GLY A 389 -1.76 -21.34 -13.21
N ASN A 390 -1.03 -22.38 -12.82
CA ASN A 390 0.12 -22.24 -11.93
C ASN A 390 1.26 -21.44 -12.57
N GLY A 391 1.52 -20.23 -12.05
CA GLY A 391 2.57 -19.31 -12.49
C GLY A 391 3.95 -19.58 -11.87
N ARG A 392 4.04 -20.43 -10.85
CA ARG A 392 5.28 -20.61 -10.04
C ARG A 392 6.47 -21.17 -10.79
N ALA A 393 6.25 -21.92 -11.88
CA ALA A 393 7.33 -22.50 -12.69
C ALA A 393 8.30 -21.46 -13.28
N ARG A 394 7.96 -20.17 -13.22
CA ARG A 394 8.68 -19.06 -13.84
C ARG A 394 9.26 -18.07 -12.82
N THR A 395 9.51 -18.53 -11.60
CA THR A 395 9.85 -17.73 -10.40
C THR A 395 10.98 -16.72 -10.59
N ASN A 396 12.00 -17.03 -11.39
CA ASN A 396 13.20 -16.19 -11.54
C ASN A 396 13.21 -15.37 -12.85
N ALA A 397 12.16 -15.40 -13.64
CA ALA A 397 12.12 -14.70 -14.93
C ALA A 397 12.26 -13.20 -14.79
N TYR A 398 11.78 -12.61 -13.70
CA TYR A 398 11.91 -11.17 -13.43
C TYR A 398 13.38 -10.74 -13.23
N ILE A 399 14.26 -11.62 -12.75
CA ILE A 399 15.70 -11.33 -12.60
C ILE A 399 16.34 -11.23 -13.99
N ALA A 400 15.87 -12.04 -14.93
CA ALA A 400 16.32 -12.00 -16.32
C ALA A 400 15.70 -10.86 -17.13
N GLY A 401 14.71 -10.14 -16.58
CA GLY A 401 14.02 -9.05 -17.26
C GLY A 401 12.82 -9.46 -18.11
N ASP A 402 12.46 -10.74 -18.11
CA ASP A 402 11.29 -11.27 -18.83
C ASP A 402 10.06 -11.24 -17.94
N ALA A 403 9.13 -10.31 -18.17
CA ALA A 403 7.84 -10.28 -17.50
C ALA A 403 6.94 -11.39 -18.05
N LEU A 404 6.55 -12.34 -17.19
CA LEU A 404 5.78 -13.52 -17.56
C LEU A 404 4.35 -13.51 -17.04
N ASP A 405 4.02 -12.58 -16.16
CA ASP A 405 2.71 -12.34 -15.58
C ASP A 405 2.40 -10.84 -15.56
N ILE A 406 1.15 -10.50 -15.28
CA ILE A 406 0.69 -9.11 -15.36
C ILE A 406 1.27 -8.27 -14.23
N GLY A 407 1.33 -8.82 -13.01
CA GLY A 407 1.91 -8.10 -11.86
C GLY A 407 3.37 -7.72 -12.09
N MET A 408 4.18 -8.66 -12.61
CA MET A 408 5.58 -8.40 -12.99
C MET A 408 5.70 -7.36 -14.09
N ASP A 409 4.85 -7.41 -15.12
CA ASP A 409 4.86 -6.45 -16.22
C ASP A 409 4.57 -5.03 -15.71
N ILE A 410 3.53 -4.86 -14.90
CA ILE A 410 3.19 -3.56 -14.29
C ILE A 410 4.33 -3.06 -13.40
N PHE A 411 4.88 -3.93 -12.52
CA PHE A 411 6.02 -3.57 -11.67
C PHE A 411 7.25 -3.16 -12.49
N SER A 412 7.52 -3.84 -13.59
CA SER A 412 8.71 -3.59 -14.42
C SER A 412 8.68 -2.24 -15.12
N ARG A 413 7.49 -1.77 -15.51
CA ARG A 413 7.30 -0.59 -16.34
C ARG A 413 6.66 0.59 -15.61
N GLY A 414 6.17 0.39 -14.38
CA GLY A 414 5.39 1.38 -13.66
C GLY A 414 6.12 2.08 -12.51
N LEU A 415 5.63 3.28 -12.18
CA LEU A 415 6.06 4.04 -11.01
C LEU A 415 4.92 4.89 -10.45
N CYS A 416 5.00 5.18 -9.14
CA CYS A 416 4.10 6.09 -8.44
C CYS A 416 4.66 7.52 -8.50
N LEU A 417 3.80 8.48 -8.80
CA LEU A 417 4.12 9.89 -8.94
C LEU A 417 3.75 10.69 -7.68
N PRO A 418 4.38 11.83 -7.41
CA PRO A 418 3.96 12.75 -6.37
C PRO A 418 2.45 13.00 -6.43
N SER A 419 1.77 12.73 -5.32
CA SER A 419 0.30 12.81 -5.22
C SER A 419 -0.12 13.50 -3.92
N ASP A 420 0.74 14.34 -3.36
CA ASP A 420 0.50 15.06 -2.10
C ASP A 420 -0.58 16.13 -2.26
N ASN A 421 -1.54 16.17 -1.35
CA ASN A 421 -2.64 17.15 -1.36
C ASN A 421 -2.16 18.61 -1.30
N LYS A 422 -0.97 18.85 -0.74
CA LYS A 422 -0.38 20.19 -0.60
C LYS A 422 0.50 20.59 -1.79
N MET A 423 0.66 19.69 -2.78
CA MET A 423 1.46 19.97 -3.97
C MET A 423 0.81 21.10 -4.78
N THR A 424 1.58 22.17 -5.03
CA THR A 424 1.10 23.28 -5.86
C THR A 424 1.09 22.91 -7.34
N VAL A 425 0.41 23.71 -8.15
CA VAL A 425 0.38 23.53 -9.61
C VAL A 425 1.79 23.63 -10.19
N GLU A 426 2.57 24.61 -9.76
CA GLU A 426 3.96 24.85 -10.20
C GLU A 426 4.87 23.67 -9.81
N GLN A 427 4.67 23.09 -8.63
CA GLN A 427 5.39 21.89 -8.22
C GLN A 427 5.03 20.70 -9.10
N GLN A 428 3.74 20.53 -9.43
CA GLN A 428 3.31 19.45 -10.31
C GLN A 428 3.81 19.65 -11.74
N GLU A 429 3.82 20.88 -12.27
CA GLU A 429 4.39 21.20 -13.58
C GLU A 429 5.88 20.87 -13.65
N ARG A 430 6.65 21.14 -12.59
CA ARG A 430 8.05 20.75 -12.50
C ARG A 430 8.22 19.22 -12.61
N VAL A 431 7.37 18.44 -11.95
CA VAL A 431 7.35 16.97 -12.07
C VAL A 431 7.03 16.57 -13.51
N ILE A 432 6.01 17.16 -14.10
CA ILE A 432 5.57 16.89 -15.48
C ILE A 432 6.71 17.15 -16.48
N GLU A 433 7.34 18.33 -16.42
CA GLU A 433 8.45 18.70 -17.29
C GLU A 433 9.67 17.79 -17.12
N THR A 434 9.94 17.37 -15.88
CA THR A 434 11.03 16.44 -15.61
C THR A 434 10.78 15.08 -16.26
N ILE A 435 9.56 14.57 -16.19
CA ILE A 435 9.18 13.29 -16.79
C ILE A 435 9.22 13.39 -18.33
N LYS A 436 8.68 14.47 -18.91
CA LYS A 436 8.70 14.69 -20.39
C LYS A 436 10.12 14.62 -20.95
N ARG A 437 11.08 15.27 -20.29
CA ARG A 437 12.49 15.26 -20.70
C ARG A 437 13.12 13.86 -20.71
N CYS A 438 12.61 12.91 -19.95
CA CYS A 438 13.11 11.54 -19.99
C CYS A 438 12.75 10.80 -21.29
N PHE A 439 11.87 11.36 -22.11
CA PHE A 439 11.47 10.81 -23.42
C PHE A 439 12.07 11.59 -24.62
N GLU A 440 12.89 12.61 -24.39
CA GLU A 440 13.58 13.40 -25.45
C GLU A 440 14.97 12.78 -25.74
#